data_632673ea5aae267c5484739e5d6dc4e9
#
_entry.id   632673ea5aae267c5484739e5d6dc4e9
#
_cell.length_a   1.000
_cell.length_b   1.000
_cell.length_c   1.000
_cell.angle_alpha   90.00
_cell.angle_beta   90.00
_cell.angle_gamma   90.00
#
_symmetry.space_group_name_H-M   'P 1'
#
loop_
_entity.id
_entity.type
_entity.pdbx_description
1 polymer ?
#
loop_
_entity_poly.entity_id
_entity_poly.type
_entity_poly.pdbx_seq_one_letter_code
_entity_poly.pdbx_strand_id
1 'polypeptide(L)'
;MALKSKQDTIKAEIVEEELPFPVPGVDEDDQEQVTDIVEVQSQSLPDTAILDPSIPMSTKIGVATNVANCLKDLVVSQGLVVTGLNPKQPEAEYVTVEGWEVLGTMLGIVPDTKIVEEMKNDKGRTIGFKARATLYQNPVIDDGKIVGGTVLSTAEAYCTRDDFQKKFFSMASMAQTRALGKAYRMALSWIVKMAGFEATYAEDMQGFRGK
;
A
#
# COMPACT_ATOMS: atom_id res chain seq x y z
N MET A 1 27.08 -45.65 1.21
CA MET A 1 27.86 -44.49 0.76
C MET A 1 27.14 -43.23 1.26
N ALA A 2 27.70 -42.61 2.30
CA ALA A 2 27.09 -41.49 2.99
C ALA A 2 27.73 -40.19 2.50
N LEU A 3 26.93 -39.27 1.98
CA LEU A 3 27.36 -37.93 1.61
C LEU A 3 27.29 -37.00 2.84
N LYS A 4 28.46 -36.57 3.31
CA LYS A 4 28.62 -35.57 4.37
C LYS A 4 28.33 -34.18 3.77
N SER A 5 27.37 -33.49 4.34
CA SER A 5 27.11 -32.06 4.11
C SER A 5 28.17 -31.25 4.87
N LYS A 6 28.93 -30.46 4.15
CA LYS A 6 29.80 -29.40 4.71
C LYS A 6 28.94 -28.15 4.93
N GLN A 7 28.76 -27.80 6.18
CA GLN A 7 28.33 -26.44 6.57
C GLN A 7 29.57 -25.55 6.63
N ASP A 8 29.70 -24.64 5.67
CA ASP A 8 30.68 -23.57 5.73
C ASP A 8 30.12 -22.42 6.56
N THR A 9 30.65 -22.28 7.76
CA THR A 9 30.39 -21.17 8.66
C THR A 9 31.18 -19.95 8.17
N ILE A 10 30.50 -18.97 7.61
CA ILE A 10 31.11 -17.68 7.27
C ILE A 10 31.22 -16.88 8.58
N LYS A 11 32.45 -16.73 9.07
CA LYS A 11 32.79 -15.76 10.12
C LYS A 11 32.90 -14.38 9.47
N ALA A 12 32.00 -13.48 9.81
CA ALA A 12 32.17 -12.06 9.50
C ALA A 12 33.22 -11.48 10.44
N GLU A 13 34.32 -11.05 9.87
CA GLU A 13 35.37 -10.30 10.55
C GLU A 13 34.94 -8.84 10.60
N ILE A 14 34.67 -8.34 11.82
CA ILE A 14 34.35 -6.92 12.03
C ILE A 14 35.68 -6.18 11.96
N VAL A 15 35.87 -5.40 10.88
CA VAL A 15 36.96 -4.44 10.76
C VAL A 15 36.53 -3.18 11.49
N GLU A 16 37.13 -2.89 12.63
CA GLU A 16 37.01 -1.59 13.30
C GLU A 16 37.78 -0.56 12.48
N GLU A 17 37.07 0.29 11.76
CA GLU A 17 37.62 1.43 11.04
C GLU A 17 37.75 2.61 12.01
N GLU A 18 39.00 2.92 12.41
CA GLU A 18 39.31 4.09 13.25
C GLU A 18 38.97 5.38 12.49
N LEU A 19 38.08 6.19 13.04
CA LEU A 19 37.72 7.51 12.53
C LEU A 19 38.88 8.51 12.76
N PRO A 20 39.31 9.27 11.75
CA PRO A 20 40.55 10.06 11.80
C PRO A 20 40.41 11.49 12.35
N PHE A 21 39.42 11.84 13.17
CA PHE A 21 39.32 13.18 13.73
C PHE A 21 39.06 13.18 15.24
N PRO A 22 39.92 13.85 16.05
CA PRO A 22 39.62 14.07 17.46
C PRO A 22 38.52 15.11 17.62
N VAL A 23 37.46 14.76 18.36
CA VAL A 23 36.40 15.69 18.77
C VAL A 23 36.94 16.49 19.98
N PRO A 24 37.07 17.83 19.91
CA PRO A 24 37.54 18.61 21.04
C PRO A 24 36.40 18.88 22.04
N GLY A 25 36.64 18.51 23.29
CA GLY A 25 35.97 19.07 24.47
C GLY A 25 34.63 18.40 24.82
N VAL A 26 34.70 17.22 25.45
CA VAL A 26 33.65 16.80 26.39
C VAL A 26 34.34 16.56 27.70
N ASP A 27 33.99 17.38 28.70
CA ASP A 27 34.48 17.26 30.07
C ASP A 27 33.97 15.95 30.69
N GLU A 28 34.87 15.24 31.40
CA GLU A 28 34.64 13.88 31.94
C GLU A 28 33.71 13.82 33.18
N ASP A 29 32.98 14.90 33.53
CA ASP A 29 32.21 14.98 34.77
C ASP A 29 30.68 14.86 34.65
N ASP A 30 30.13 14.54 33.46
CA ASP A 30 28.67 14.33 33.29
C ASP A 30 28.29 12.84 33.05
N GLN A 31 28.94 11.93 33.80
CA GLN A 31 28.51 10.52 33.84
C GLN A 31 27.52 10.24 34.98
N GLU A 32 26.44 10.99 35.08
CA GLU A 32 25.28 10.57 35.88
C GLU A 32 23.98 10.88 35.12
N GLN A 33 23.20 9.81 34.96
CA GLN A 33 21.79 9.79 34.49
C GLN A 33 21.52 9.67 33.00
N VAL A 34 21.96 8.57 32.38
CA VAL A 34 21.24 7.98 31.25
C VAL A 34 20.96 6.49 31.55
N THR A 35 20.12 6.24 32.52
CA THR A 35 19.54 4.93 32.77
C THR A 35 18.05 5.04 33.04
N ASP A 36 17.34 5.51 32.03
CA ASP A 36 15.95 5.14 31.81
C ASP A 36 15.76 5.03 30.31
N ILE A 37 16.38 4.00 29.73
CA ILE A 37 15.84 3.42 28.52
C ILE A 37 14.52 2.83 28.98
N VAL A 38 13.46 3.62 28.89
CA VAL A 38 12.11 3.10 28.85
C VAL A 38 12.15 2.09 27.70
N GLU A 39 12.22 0.82 28.07
CA GLU A 39 11.89 -0.26 27.15
C GLU A 39 10.47 0.03 26.67
N VAL A 40 10.38 0.81 25.59
CA VAL A 40 9.17 0.86 24.80
C VAL A 40 9.04 -0.58 24.32
N GLN A 41 8.32 -1.39 25.11
CA GLN A 41 7.76 -2.62 24.61
C GLN A 41 7.04 -2.21 23.35
N SER A 42 7.69 -2.41 22.22
CA SER A 42 7.04 -2.42 20.94
C SER A 42 6.04 -3.58 21.03
N GLN A 43 4.85 -3.28 21.59
CA GLN A 43 3.69 -4.08 21.32
C GLN A 43 3.57 -4.01 19.80
N SER A 44 4.13 -5.02 19.13
CA SER A 44 3.86 -5.27 17.74
C SER A 44 2.34 -5.37 17.67
N LEU A 45 1.72 -4.27 17.23
CA LEU A 45 0.29 -4.27 16.91
C LEU A 45 0.12 -5.45 15.96
N PRO A 46 -0.75 -6.42 16.24
CA PRO A 46 -0.97 -7.52 15.32
C PRO A 46 -1.43 -6.88 14.01
N ASP A 47 -0.63 -6.99 12.96
CA ASP A 47 -0.83 -6.37 11.65
C ASP A 47 -2.21 -6.67 11.03
N THR A 48 -2.94 -7.62 11.61
CA THR A 48 -4.26 -8.10 11.17
C THR A 48 -5.40 -7.78 12.14
N ALA A 49 -5.14 -7.13 13.28
CA ALA A 49 -6.16 -6.91 14.33
C ALA A 49 -7.43 -6.20 13.83
N ILE A 50 -7.29 -5.31 12.83
CA ILE A 50 -8.43 -4.57 12.26
C ILE A 50 -9.43 -5.50 11.58
N LEU A 51 -8.95 -6.55 10.92
CA LEU A 51 -9.77 -7.45 10.09
C LEU A 51 -10.12 -8.76 10.82
N ASP A 52 -9.55 -9.00 12.01
CA ASP A 52 -9.82 -10.18 12.80
C ASP A 52 -11.17 -10.07 13.53
N PRO A 53 -12.15 -10.95 13.27
CA PRO A 53 -13.45 -10.90 13.90
C PRO A 53 -13.42 -11.16 15.42
N SER A 54 -12.37 -11.80 15.94
CA SER A 54 -12.22 -12.11 17.36
C SER A 54 -11.81 -10.90 18.21
N ILE A 55 -11.25 -9.86 17.59
CA ILE A 55 -10.76 -8.67 18.29
C ILE A 55 -11.92 -7.73 18.67
N PRO A 56 -11.98 -7.24 19.92
CA PRO A 56 -13.02 -6.30 20.35
C PRO A 56 -13.04 -5.02 19.50
N MET A 57 -14.23 -4.46 19.26
CA MET A 57 -14.41 -3.27 18.42
C MET A 57 -13.62 -2.06 18.94
N SER A 58 -13.53 -1.86 20.25
CA SER A 58 -12.74 -0.77 20.86
C SER A 58 -11.27 -0.84 20.47
N THR A 59 -10.70 -2.04 20.50
CA THR A 59 -9.31 -2.28 20.07
C THR A 59 -9.15 -2.03 18.58
N LYS A 60 -10.10 -2.50 17.76
CA LYS A 60 -10.10 -2.25 16.30
C LYS A 60 -10.11 -0.77 15.97
N ILE A 61 -10.93 0.04 16.66
CA ILE A 61 -10.99 1.49 16.46
C ILE A 61 -9.65 2.13 16.82
N GLY A 62 -9.02 1.74 17.92
CA GLY A 62 -7.70 2.25 18.31
C GLY A 62 -6.63 1.96 17.26
N VAL A 63 -6.55 0.71 16.79
CA VAL A 63 -5.61 0.30 15.73
C VAL A 63 -5.91 1.07 14.43
N ALA A 64 -7.17 1.17 14.04
CA ALA A 64 -7.58 1.89 12.84
C ALA A 64 -7.23 3.39 12.90
N THR A 65 -7.39 4.02 14.06
CA THR A 65 -7.01 5.43 14.26
C THR A 65 -5.49 5.61 14.09
N ASN A 66 -4.70 4.71 14.66
CA ASN A 66 -3.24 4.76 14.49
C ASN A 66 -2.84 4.58 13.02
N VAL A 67 -3.40 3.58 12.34
CA VAL A 67 -3.15 3.34 10.91
C VAL A 67 -3.58 4.55 10.07
N ALA A 68 -4.72 5.17 10.37
CA ALA A 68 -5.20 6.35 9.66
C ALA A 68 -4.27 7.55 9.85
N ASN A 69 -3.74 7.77 11.05
CA ASN A 69 -2.77 8.84 11.32
C ASN A 69 -1.45 8.58 10.58
N CYS A 70 -0.91 7.37 10.66
CA CYS A 70 0.30 6.99 9.92
C CYS A 70 0.10 7.14 8.40
N LEU A 71 -1.07 6.73 7.87
CA LEU A 71 -1.41 6.92 6.47
C LEU A 71 -1.39 8.39 6.10
N LYS A 72 -2.05 9.25 6.90
CA LYS A 72 -2.12 10.69 6.64
C LYS A 72 -0.73 11.31 6.52
N ASP A 73 0.14 11.07 7.49
CA ASP A 73 1.50 11.61 7.50
C ASP A 73 2.30 11.11 6.28
N LEU A 74 2.17 9.84 5.95
CA LEU A 74 2.91 9.23 4.86
C LEU A 74 2.45 9.73 3.49
N VAL A 75 1.14 9.69 3.20
CA VAL A 75 0.63 10.09 1.86
C VAL A 75 0.83 11.57 1.59
N VAL A 76 0.75 12.43 2.62
CA VAL A 76 1.03 13.87 2.49
C VAL A 76 2.52 14.10 2.23
N SER A 77 3.40 13.47 3.02
CA SER A 77 4.86 13.64 2.87
C SER A 77 5.39 13.12 1.52
N GLN A 78 4.75 12.10 0.95
CA GLN A 78 5.12 11.51 -0.34
C GLN A 78 4.39 12.17 -1.54
N GLY A 79 3.52 13.15 -1.31
CA GLY A 79 2.77 13.79 -2.38
C GLY A 79 1.74 12.87 -3.07
N LEU A 80 1.23 11.88 -2.34
CA LEU A 80 0.24 10.91 -2.85
C LEU A 80 -1.21 11.39 -2.65
N VAL A 81 -1.39 12.69 -2.45
CA VAL A 81 -2.69 13.35 -2.28
C VAL A 81 -2.89 14.39 -3.37
N VAL A 82 -4.08 14.44 -3.97
CA VAL A 82 -4.45 15.38 -5.01
C VAL A 82 -5.69 16.14 -4.60
N THR A 83 -5.65 17.47 -4.71
CA THR A 83 -6.78 18.40 -4.47
C THR A 83 -7.35 18.94 -5.75
N GLY A 84 -8.46 19.67 -5.66
CA GLY A 84 -9.05 20.38 -6.81
C GLY A 84 -9.63 19.47 -7.88
N LEU A 85 -9.88 18.19 -7.60
CA LEU A 85 -10.48 17.25 -8.56
C LEU A 85 -12.00 17.41 -8.67
N ASN A 86 -12.65 17.83 -7.59
CA ASN A 86 -14.09 18.06 -7.55
C ASN A 86 -14.39 19.56 -7.61
N PRO A 87 -15.03 20.09 -8.67
CA PRO A 87 -15.35 21.52 -8.77
C PRO A 87 -16.29 22.04 -7.67
N LYS A 88 -17.08 21.15 -7.04
CA LYS A 88 -18.00 21.50 -5.95
C LYS A 88 -17.32 21.49 -4.58
N GLN A 89 -16.18 20.85 -4.47
CA GLN A 89 -15.39 20.70 -3.25
C GLN A 89 -13.90 20.75 -3.64
N PRO A 90 -13.38 21.93 -4.03
CA PRO A 90 -12.01 22.05 -4.51
C PRO A 90 -10.95 21.74 -3.45
N GLU A 91 -11.31 21.87 -2.18
CA GLU A 91 -10.46 21.53 -1.03
C GLU A 91 -10.44 20.05 -0.69
N ALA A 92 -11.33 19.24 -1.28
CA ALA A 92 -11.38 17.82 -0.99
C ALA A 92 -10.10 17.12 -1.45
N GLU A 93 -9.55 16.31 -0.56
CA GLU A 93 -8.30 15.59 -0.73
C GLU A 93 -8.56 14.14 -1.14
N TYR A 94 -7.95 13.73 -2.23
CA TYR A 94 -8.09 12.40 -2.83
C TYR A 94 -6.75 11.69 -2.81
N VAL A 95 -6.70 10.50 -2.23
CA VAL A 95 -5.50 9.66 -2.23
C VAL A 95 -5.37 8.99 -3.59
N THR A 96 -4.15 8.97 -4.16
CA THR A 96 -3.84 8.25 -5.40
C THR A 96 -3.89 6.74 -5.20
N VAL A 97 -3.96 5.96 -6.28
CA VAL A 97 -3.97 4.48 -6.17
C VAL A 97 -2.69 3.99 -5.49
N GLU A 98 -1.55 4.63 -5.74
CA GLU A 98 -0.28 4.33 -5.06
C GLU A 98 -0.38 4.54 -3.53
N GLY A 99 -1.10 5.58 -3.09
CA GLY A 99 -1.36 5.81 -1.67
C GLY A 99 -2.25 4.72 -1.04
N TRP A 100 -3.22 4.20 -1.80
CA TRP A 100 -4.01 3.06 -1.38
C TRP A 100 -3.18 1.76 -1.32
N GLU A 101 -2.22 1.58 -2.24
CA GLU A 101 -1.29 0.43 -2.21
C GLU A 101 -0.36 0.50 -0.99
N VAL A 102 0.11 1.69 -0.64
CA VAL A 102 0.88 1.91 0.60
C VAL A 102 0.07 1.47 1.83
N LEU A 103 -1.19 1.92 1.95
CA LEU A 103 -2.09 1.48 3.02
C LEU A 103 -2.26 -0.04 3.02
N GLY A 104 -2.49 -0.63 1.85
CA GLY A 104 -2.60 -2.08 1.71
C GLY A 104 -1.35 -2.81 2.21
N THR A 105 -0.18 -2.34 1.83
CA THR A 105 1.11 -2.91 2.26
C THR A 105 1.27 -2.86 3.77
N MET A 106 0.91 -1.73 4.41
CA MET A 106 0.93 -1.58 5.88
C MET A 106 0.01 -2.61 6.59
N LEU A 107 -1.03 -3.06 5.92
CA LEU A 107 -2.00 -4.03 6.43
C LEU A 107 -1.73 -5.48 5.97
N GLY A 108 -0.58 -5.74 5.35
CA GLY A 108 -0.24 -7.07 4.84
C GLY A 108 -1.13 -7.53 3.68
N ILE A 109 -1.65 -6.58 2.88
CA ILE A 109 -2.51 -6.85 1.74
C ILE A 109 -1.67 -6.86 0.47
N VAL A 110 -1.83 -7.91 -0.34
CA VAL A 110 -1.18 -8.04 -1.64
C VAL A 110 -2.24 -8.08 -2.74
N PRO A 111 -2.16 -7.20 -3.75
CA PRO A 111 -3.06 -7.21 -4.89
C PRO A 111 -2.62 -8.20 -5.97
N ASP A 112 -3.59 -8.85 -6.62
CA ASP A 112 -3.45 -9.55 -7.89
C ASP A 112 -4.30 -8.84 -8.94
N THR A 113 -3.66 -8.32 -9.99
CA THR A 113 -4.36 -7.63 -11.09
C THR A 113 -4.12 -8.31 -12.42
N LYS A 114 -5.19 -8.50 -13.19
CA LYS A 114 -5.09 -9.12 -14.52
C LYS A 114 -6.12 -8.55 -15.49
N ILE A 115 -5.75 -8.52 -16.76
CA ILE A 115 -6.70 -8.27 -17.84
C ILE A 115 -7.56 -9.54 -18.00
N VAL A 116 -8.86 -9.37 -17.95
CA VAL A 116 -9.83 -10.47 -18.07
C VAL A 116 -10.52 -10.48 -19.42
N GLU A 117 -10.55 -9.34 -20.12
CA GLU A 117 -11.22 -9.22 -21.39
C GLU A 117 -10.58 -8.12 -22.24
N GLU A 118 -10.37 -8.42 -23.54
CA GLU A 118 -10.10 -7.45 -24.59
C GLU A 118 -11.40 -7.13 -25.32
N MET A 119 -11.88 -5.89 -25.16
CA MET A 119 -13.13 -5.45 -25.78
C MET A 119 -12.89 -5.08 -27.24
N LYS A 120 -13.68 -5.64 -28.15
CA LYS A 120 -13.59 -5.41 -29.61
C LYS A 120 -14.88 -4.84 -30.15
N ASN A 121 -14.78 -4.00 -31.18
CA ASN A 121 -15.92 -3.54 -31.95
C ASN A 121 -16.34 -4.58 -33.00
N ASP A 122 -17.44 -4.30 -33.71
CA ASP A 122 -17.98 -5.16 -34.77
C ASP A 122 -17.01 -5.44 -35.93
N LYS A 123 -15.97 -4.61 -36.09
CA LYS A 123 -14.89 -4.74 -37.07
C LYS A 123 -13.68 -5.51 -36.51
N GLY A 124 -13.78 -6.11 -35.33
CA GLY A 124 -12.71 -6.86 -34.67
C GLY A 124 -11.56 -5.99 -34.12
N ARG A 125 -11.69 -4.65 -34.12
CA ARG A 125 -10.66 -3.76 -33.59
C ARG A 125 -10.83 -3.60 -32.10
N THR A 126 -9.74 -3.67 -31.34
CA THR A 126 -9.73 -3.44 -29.90
C THR A 126 -10.13 -2.01 -29.60
N ILE A 127 -11.13 -1.85 -28.74
CA ILE A 127 -11.67 -0.57 -28.28
C ILE A 127 -11.44 -0.33 -26.78
N GLY A 128 -11.02 -1.34 -26.03
CA GLY A 128 -10.78 -1.22 -24.61
C GLY A 128 -10.33 -2.53 -23.96
N PHE A 129 -10.13 -2.46 -22.66
CA PHE A 129 -9.79 -3.59 -21.79
C PHE A 129 -10.63 -3.59 -20.54
N LYS A 130 -10.93 -4.78 -20.05
CA LYS A 130 -11.50 -5.00 -18.73
C LYS A 130 -10.47 -5.71 -17.87
N ALA A 131 -10.24 -5.17 -16.69
CA ALA A 131 -9.32 -5.72 -15.70
C ALA A 131 -10.08 -6.16 -14.45
N ARG A 132 -9.52 -7.13 -13.75
CA ARG A 132 -9.95 -7.57 -12.42
C ARG A 132 -8.79 -7.39 -11.46
N ALA A 133 -9.08 -6.84 -10.27
CA ALA A 133 -8.17 -6.79 -9.14
C ALA A 133 -8.77 -7.57 -7.98
N THR A 134 -7.96 -8.39 -7.33
CA THR A 134 -8.32 -9.13 -6.11
C THR A 134 -7.29 -8.81 -5.03
N LEU A 135 -7.76 -8.43 -3.86
CA LEU A 135 -6.93 -8.14 -2.69
C LEU A 135 -6.90 -9.35 -1.77
N TYR A 136 -5.70 -9.80 -1.45
CA TYR A 136 -5.46 -10.91 -0.53
C TYR A 136 -4.80 -10.39 0.74
N GLN A 137 -5.33 -10.80 1.88
CA GLN A 137 -4.69 -10.60 3.18
C GLN A 137 -3.86 -11.83 3.52
N ASN A 138 -2.62 -11.60 3.99
CA ASN A 138 -1.67 -12.65 4.36
C ASN A 138 -1.58 -13.76 3.29
N PRO A 139 -1.27 -13.41 2.03
CA PRO A 139 -1.24 -14.38 0.96
C PRO A 139 -0.13 -15.42 1.17
N VAL A 140 -0.42 -16.65 0.81
CA VAL A 140 0.59 -17.68 0.62
C VAL A 140 1.07 -17.60 -0.81
N ILE A 141 2.37 -17.37 -1.01
CA ILE A 141 2.99 -17.26 -2.33
C ILE A 141 3.85 -18.48 -2.57
N ASP A 142 3.62 -19.16 -3.67
CA ASP A 142 4.40 -20.30 -4.14
C ASP A 142 4.77 -20.08 -5.61
N ASP A 143 6.05 -20.21 -5.93
CA ASP A 143 6.62 -19.95 -7.28
C ASP A 143 6.10 -18.65 -7.93
N GLY A 144 6.08 -17.56 -7.12
CA GLY A 144 5.63 -16.23 -7.56
C GLY A 144 4.12 -16.10 -7.82
N LYS A 145 3.32 -17.09 -7.43
CA LYS A 145 1.87 -17.07 -7.54
C LYS A 145 1.20 -17.09 -6.17
N ILE A 146 0.09 -16.37 -6.05
CA ILE A 146 -0.76 -16.44 -4.86
C ILE A 146 -1.54 -17.75 -4.92
N VAL A 147 -1.24 -18.68 -4.00
CA VAL A 147 -1.89 -20.00 -3.89
C VAL A 147 -2.84 -20.08 -2.70
N GLY A 148 -2.87 -19.07 -1.83
CA GLY A 148 -3.73 -19.02 -0.64
C GLY A 148 -3.79 -17.62 -0.06
N GLY A 149 -4.55 -17.48 1.04
CA GLY A 149 -4.79 -16.19 1.70
C GLY A 149 -6.28 -15.87 1.79
N THR A 150 -6.62 -14.85 2.57
CA THR A 150 -8.01 -14.41 2.68
C THR A 150 -8.31 -13.35 1.62
N VAL A 151 -9.31 -13.59 0.78
CA VAL A 151 -9.79 -12.59 -0.18
C VAL A 151 -10.59 -11.52 0.58
N LEU A 152 -10.13 -10.27 0.53
CA LEU A 152 -10.79 -9.12 1.15
C LEU A 152 -11.81 -8.48 0.21
N SER A 153 -11.44 -8.32 -1.04
CA SER A 153 -12.31 -7.75 -2.06
C SER A 153 -11.87 -8.17 -3.46
N THR A 154 -12.82 -8.14 -4.39
CA THR A 154 -12.56 -8.28 -5.82
C THR A 154 -13.37 -7.25 -6.57
N ALA A 155 -12.72 -6.53 -7.49
CA ALA A 155 -13.38 -5.54 -8.31
C ALA A 155 -12.97 -5.67 -9.78
N GLU A 156 -13.88 -5.27 -10.65
CA GLU A 156 -13.62 -5.15 -12.09
C GLU A 156 -13.85 -3.71 -12.54
N ALA A 157 -13.01 -3.29 -13.47
CA ALA A 157 -13.14 -2.02 -14.14
C ALA A 157 -12.72 -2.18 -15.61
N TYR A 158 -13.18 -1.25 -16.43
CA TYR A 158 -12.80 -1.19 -17.83
C TYR A 158 -12.26 0.19 -18.18
N CYS A 159 -11.49 0.25 -19.25
CA CYS A 159 -11.06 1.48 -19.87
C CYS A 159 -11.21 1.32 -21.39
N THR A 160 -11.92 2.25 -22.01
CA THR A 160 -12.14 2.29 -23.44
C THR A 160 -11.36 3.42 -24.08
N ARG A 161 -11.28 3.43 -25.41
CA ARG A 161 -10.67 4.51 -26.19
C ARG A 161 -11.38 5.85 -25.99
N ASP A 162 -12.68 5.84 -25.74
CA ASP A 162 -13.49 7.04 -25.54
C ASP A 162 -13.18 7.69 -24.18
N ASP A 163 -12.85 6.86 -23.16
CA ASP A 163 -12.42 7.36 -21.86
C ASP A 163 -10.99 7.88 -21.88
N PHE A 164 -10.15 7.34 -22.76
CA PHE A 164 -8.72 7.57 -22.74
C PHE A 164 -8.13 7.61 -24.14
N GLN A 165 -8.08 8.78 -24.75
CA GLN A 165 -7.60 9.02 -26.13
C GLN A 165 -6.11 8.70 -26.36
N LYS A 166 -5.54 7.75 -25.63
CA LYS A 166 -4.11 7.41 -25.65
C LYS A 166 -3.85 6.00 -26.21
N LYS A 167 -2.57 5.64 -26.21
CA LYS A 167 -2.05 4.42 -26.80
C LYS A 167 -2.70 3.18 -26.17
N PHE A 168 -2.82 2.13 -26.96
CA PHE A 168 -3.43 0.84 -26.64
C PHE A 168 -3.00 0.24 -25.28
N PHE A 169 -1.69 0.21 -25.00
CA PHE A 169 -1.18 -0.32 -23.71
C PHE A 169 -1.58 0.55 -22.51
N SER A 170 -1.75 1.85 -22.72
CA SER A 170 -2.20 2.75 -21.64
C SER A 170 -3.64 2.48 -21.21
N MET A 171 -4.49 1.96 -22.12
CA MET A 171 -5.85 1.54 -21.77
C MET A 171 -5.86 0.30 -20.88
N ALA A 172 -4.98 -0.67 -21.15
CA ALA A 172 -4.84 -1.86 -20.33
C ALA A 172 -4.36 -1.50 -18.92
N SER A 173 -3.30 -0.69 -18.81
CA SER A 173 -2.79 -0.19 -17.53
C SER A 173 -3.85 0.60 -16.75
N MET A 174 -4.58 1.50 -17.43
CA MET A 174 -5.64 2.27 -16.80
C MET A 174 -6.81 1.39 -16.32
N ALA A 175 -7.17 0.35 -17.06
CA ALA A 175 -8.17 -0.62 -16.61
C ALA A 175 -7.72 -1.34 -15.33
N GLN A 176 -6.44 -1.72 -15.25
CA GLN A 176 -5.85 -2.34 -14.04
C GLN A 176 -5.84 -1.36 -12.86
N THR A 177 -5.37 -0.12 -13.05
CA THR A 177 -5.38 0.92 -12.02
C THR A 177 -6.79 1.19 -11.48
N ARG A 178 -7.79 1.31 -12.37
CA ARG A 178 -9.20 1.50 -11.97
C ARG A 178 -9.75 0.29 -11.20
N ALA A 179 -9.44 -0.94 -11.63
CA ALA A 179 -9.87 -2.14 -10.93
C ALA A 179 -9.24 -2.22 -9.53
N LEU A 180 -7.95 -1.89 -9.43
CA LEU A 180 -7.18 -1.88 -8.20
C LEU A 180 -7.72 -0.83 -7.20
N GLY A 181 -7.85 0.42 -7.62
CA GLY A 181 -8.40 1.49 -6.80
C GLY A 181 -9.82 1.16 -6.31
N LYS A 182 -10.66 0.55 -7.16
CA LYS A 182 -12.00 0.11 -6.77
C LYS A 182 -11.97 -1.02 -5.74
N ALA A 183 -11.06 -1.98 -5.88
CA ALA A 183 -10.89 -3.07 -4.90
C ALA A 183 -10.44 -2.53 -3.53
N TYR A 184 -9.43 -1.66 -3.50
CA TYR A 184 -8.98 -1.01 -2.26
C TYR A 184 -10.08 -0.18 -1.62
N ARG A 185 -10.81 0.61 -2.39
CA ARG A 185 -11.94 1.39 -1.88
C ARG A 185 -13.00 0.52 -1.21
N MET A 186 -13.34 -0.61 -1.79
CA MET A 186 -14.31 -1.54 -1.21
C MET A 186 -13.85 -2.11 0.13
N ALA A 187 -12.55 -2.39 0.29
CA ALA A 187 -12.00 -2.98 1.50
C ALA A 187 -11.66 -1.95 2.59
N LEU A 188 -11.11 -0.80 2.22
CA LEU A 188 -10.38 0.09 3.13
C LEU A 188 -10.92 1.53 3.18
N SER A 189 -12.03 1.87 2.50
CA SER A 189 -12.52 3.25 2.43
C SER A 189 -12.79 3.88 3.80
N TRP A 190 -13.17 3.09 4.78
CA TRP A 190 -13.44 3.55 6.13
C TRP A 190 -12.16 4.04 6.84
N ILE A 191 -10.98 3.43 6.63
CA ILE A 191 -9.69 3.88 7.18
C ILE A 191 -9.29 5.21 6.53
N VAL A 192 -9.41 5.31 5.21
CA VAL A 192 -9.10 6.53 4.46
C VAL A 192 -9.99 7.70 4.88
N LYS A 193 -11.27 7.44 5.14
CA LYS A 193 -12.19 8.44 5.72
C LYS A 193 -11.79 8.85 7.15
N MET A 194 -11.33 7.92 7.98
CA MET A 194 -10.81 8.26 9.32
C MET A 194 -9.56 9.12 9.26
N ALA A 195 -8.71 8.97 8.23
CA ALA A 195 -7.56 9.84 7.97
C ALA A 195 -7.96 11.24 7.47
N GLY A 196 -9.23 11.46 7.14
CA GLY A 196 -9.76 12.76 6.68
C GLY A 196 -9.82 12.92 5.17
N PHE A 197 -9.47 11.90 4.38
CA PHE A 197 -9.47 11.93 2.92
C PHE A 197 -10.80 11.47 2.32
N GLU A 198 -11.01 11.78 1.04
CA GLU A 198 -12.16 11.26 0.29
C GLU A 198 -12.01 9.76 0.02
N ALA A 199 -13.13 9.02 0.10
CA ALA A 199 -13.14 7.57 -0.10
C ALA A 199 -12.95 7.14 -1.58
N THR A 200 -13.03 8.07 -2.52
CA THR A 200 -12.78 7.83 -3.93
C THR A 200 -11.31 8.09 -4.24
N TYR A 201 -10.67 7.26 -5.03
CA TYR A 201 -9.28 7.46 -5.43
C TYR A 201 -9.16 8.56 -6.52
N ALA A 202 -8.00 9.23 -6.55
CA ALA A 202 -7.79 10.43 -7.36
C ALA A 202 -7.98 10.18 -8.86
N GLU A 203 -7.57 9.02 -9.38
CA GLU A 203 -7.59 8.67 -10.80
C GLU A 203 -9.04 8.50 -11.32
N ASP A 204 -9.97 8.06 -10.48
CA ASP A 204 -11.40 7.96 -10.84
C ASP A 204 -12.00 9.35 -11.02
N MET A 205 -11.59 10.31 -10.21
CA MET A 205 -12.05 11.70 -10.28
C MET A 205 -11.49 12.44 -11.49
N GLN A 206 -10.29 12.10 -11.97
CA GLN A 206 -9.69 12.71 -13.16
C GLN A 206 -10.49 12.42 -14.43
N GLY A 207 -11.18 11.29 -14.51
CA GLY A 207 -12.05 10.93 -15.62
C GLY A 207 -13.28 11.84 -15.79
N PHE A 208 -13.66 12.61 -14.77
CA PHE A 208 -14.80 13.54 -14.81
C PHE A 208 -14.45 14.93 -15.35
N ARG A 209 -13.17 15.26 -15.54
CA ARG A 209 -12.75 16.58 -16.05
C ARG A 209 -12.89 16.77 -17.56
N GLY A 210 -13.28 15.76 -18.30
CA GLY A 210 -13.29 15.72 -19.78
C GLY A 210 -14.68 15.79 -20.43
N LYS A 211 -15.74 16.22 -19.71
CA LYS A 211 -17.07 16.41 -20.31
C LYS A 211 -17.58 17.82 -20.12
#